data_5828798e1eb9a08eb5694ddd935c3481
#
_entry.id   5828798e1eb9a08eb5694ddd935c3481
#
_cell.length_a   1.000
_cell.length_b   1.000
_cell.length_c   1.000
_cell.angle_alpha   90.00
_cell.angle_beta   90.00
_cell.angle_gamma   90.00
#
_symmetry.space_group_name_H-M   'P 1'
#
loop_
_entity.id
_entity.type
_entity.pdbx_description
1 polymer ?
#
loop_
_entity_poly.entity_id
_entity_poly.type
_entity_poly.pdbx_seq_one_letter_code
_entity_poly.pdbx_strand_id
1 'polypeptide(L)'
;LLGLRKALGLFANLRPVKTVKELIAASPLKAEIITGVDVVVVRELTGGIYYGKPSERRQGKEGREAVDTCVYTEAEITRVLRYAFDLARNRRSKLTSVDKANILATSRLWREIATDLAKEYKDVAFENQLVDSMAMHLMRRPKDFDVVVTENMFGDILTDEASILAGSMGLLPSASLGEEINSAGFRVGLYEPIHGSAPDIAGRDEANPLAAILSAAMLLDHSLGMRAEAEVIERAVESVVHEGYRTKDLGAAAKGMQLGCKAMGRLVRERIESLQPESE
;
A
#
# COMPACT_ATOMS: atom_id res chain seq x y z
N LEU A 1 -15.14 -6.91 -4.47
CA LEU A 1 -14.24 -5.80 -4.19
C LEU A 1 -14.27 -4.73 -5.28
N LEU A 2 -14.03 -5.04 -6.58
CA LEU A 2 -14.02 -4.08 -7.69
C LEU A 2 -15.32 -3.26 -7.79
N GLY A 3 -16.48 -3.92 -7.62
CA GLY A 3 -17.80 -3.22 -7.60
C GLY A 3 -17.92 -2.22 -6.47
N LEU A 4 -17.42 -2.54 -5.28
CA LEU A 4 -17.43 -1.64 -4.12
C LEU A 4 -16.50 -0.44 -4.32
N ARG A 5 -15.28 -0.66 -4.82
CA ARG A 5 -14.33 0.42 -5.17
C ARG A 5 -14.95 1.40 -6.17
N LYS A 6 -15.61 0.87 -7.19
CA LYS A 6 -16.32 1.70 -8.21
C LYS A 6 -17.49 2.46 -7.60
N ALA A 7 -18.33 1.80 -6.79
CA ALA A 7 -19.51 2.42 -6.17
C ALA A 7 -19.14 3.58 -5.22
N LEU A 8 -18.01 3.48 -4.53
CA LEU A 8 -17.50 4.50 -3.62
C LEU A 8 -16.54 5.50 -4.29
N GLY A 9 -16.30 5.40 -5.60
CA GLY A 9 -15.41 6.31 -6.32
C GLY A 9 -13.97 6.31 -5.81
N LEU A 10 -13.48 5.15 -5.33
CA LEU A 10 -12.14 5.03 -4.75
C LEU A 10 -11.08 5.07 -5.84
N PHE A 11 -10.23 6.07 -5.83
CA PHE A 11 -9.26 6.30 -6.91
C PHE A 11 -7.80 6.07 -6.50
N ALA A 12 -7.45 6.28 -5.23
CA ALA A 12 -6.09 6.14 -4.74
C ALA A 12 -6.01 5.06 -3.67
N ASN A 13 -5.21 4.02 -3.92
CA ASN A 13 -4.92 3.00 -2.93
C ASN A 13 -3.53 3.24 -2.33
N LEU A 14 -3.51 3.45 -1.03
CA LEU A 14 -2.30 3.63 -0.24
C LEU A 14 -1.85 2.31 0.34
N ARG A 15 -0.61 1.94 0.08
CA ARG A 15 0.04 0.74 0.61
C ARG A 15 1.35 1.11 1.29
N PRO A 16 1.35 1.42 2.60
CA PRO A 16 2.58 1.66 3.33
C PRO A 16 3.38 0.36 3.50
N VAL A 17 4.68 0.46 3.29
CA VAL A 17 5.65 -0.62 3.48
C VAL A 17 6.74 -0.11 4.40
N LYS A 18 6.70 -0.54 5.65
CA LYS A 18 7.66 -0.16 6.69
C LYS A 18 8.34 -1.42 7.24
N THR A 19 9.64 -1.40 7.35
CA THR A 19 10.39 -2.50 7.97
C THR A 19 10.42 -2.33 9.48
N VAL A 20 9.95 -3.33 10.20
CA VAL A 20 10.09 -3.42 11.66
C VAL A 20 11.44 -4.05 11.98
N LYS A 21 12.25 -3.38 12.81
CA LYS A 21 13.63 -3.79 13.14
C LYS A 21 13.72 -5.24 13.64
N GLU A 22 12.78 -5.64 14.47
CA GLU A 22 12.72 -6.96 15.10
C GLU A 22 12.33 -8.08 14.13
N LEU A 23 11.85 -7.73 12.93
CA LEU A 23 11.43 -8.66 11.88
C LEU A 23 12.41 -8.73 10.70
N ILE A 24 13.51 -7.99 10.75
CA ILE A 24 14.52 -7.99 9.68
C ILE A 24 15.01 -9.41 9.39
N ALA A 25 15.21 -10.24 10.42
CA ALA A 25 15.65 -11.61 10.26
C ALA A 25 14.59 -12.55 9.62
N ALA A 26 13.32 -12.15 9.56
CA ALA A 26 12.25 -12.90 8.89
C ALA A 26 12.21 -12.64 7.37
N SER A 27 12.82 -11.55 6.89
CA SER A 27 12.91 -11.24 5.46
C SER A 27 13.99 -12.10 4.78
N PRO A 28 13.76 -12.56 3.54
CA PRO A 28 14.79 -13.24 2.74
C PRO A 28 15.88 -12.26 2.24
N LEU A 29 15.69 -10.97 2.41
CA LEU A 29 16.64 -9.94 1.97
C LEU A 29 17.68 -9.65 3.05
N LYS A 30 18.85 -9.16 2.62
CA LYS A 30 19.91 -8.76 3.53
C LYS A 30 19.47 -7.59 4.41
N ALA A 31 19.82 -7.64 5.70
CA ALA A 31 19.49 -6.62 6.68
C ALA A 31 19.92 -5.21 6.25
N GLU A 32 21.10 -5.05 5.64
CA GLU A 32 21.61 -3.77 5.16
C GLU A 32 20.75 -3.10 4.08
N ILE A 33 19.98 -3.90 3.32
CA ILE A 33 19.08 -3.41 2.27
C ILE A 33 17.80 -2.89 2.90
N ILE A 34 17.20 -3.66 3.82
CA ILE A 34 15.83 -3.41 4.29
C ILE A 34 15.75 -2.58 5.58
N THR A 35 16.85 -2.49 6.36
CA THR A 35 16.83 -1.70 7.61
C THR A 35 16.48 -0.24 7.33
N GLY A 36 15.39 0.24 7.95
CA GLY A 36 14.93 1.63 7.84
C GLY A 36 14.15 1.94 6.56
N VAL A 37 13.64 0.92 5.87
CA VAL A 37 12.69 1.12 4.77
C VAL A 37 11.38 1.66 5.31
N ASP A 38 10.91 2.75 4.71
CA ASP A 38 9.61 3.37 4.95
C ASP A 38 9.15 4.02 3.63
N VAL A 39 8.34 3.31 2.87
CA VAL A 39 7.84 3.71 1.54
C VAL A 39 6.33 3.60 1.53
N VAL A 40 5.66 4.56 0.87
CA VAL A 40 4.23 4.44 0.57
C VAL A 40 4.04 4.33 -0.93
N VAL A 41 3.38 3.28 -1.37
CA VAL A 41 2.97 3.14 -2.77
C VAL A 41 1.54 3.64 -2.92
N VAL A 42 1.35 4.59 -3.84
CA VAL A 42 0.05 5.12 -4.26
C VAL A 42 -0.30 4.51 -5.60
N ARG A 43 -1.27 3.59 -5.58
CA ARG A 43 -1.79 2.89 -6.77
C ARG A 43 -3.08 3.57 -7.24
N GLU A 44 -3.14 3.96 -8.51
CA GLU A 44 -4.40 4.36 -9.13
C GLU A 44 -5.35 3.17 -9.23
N LEU A 45 -6.66 3.35 -8.93
CA LEU A 45 -7.61 2.24 -8.80
C LEU A 45 -8.76 2.22 -9.81
N THR A 46 -8.95 3.27 -10.61
CA THR A 46 -10.19 3.44 -11.39
C THR A 46 -10.04 3.20 -12.88
N GLY A 47 -8.81 3.27 -13.38
CA GLY A 47 -8.48 3.14 -14.79
C GLY A 47 -7.68 1.89 -15.14
N GLY A 48 -7.06 1.96 -16.31
CA GLY A 48 -6.12 0.97 -16.80
C GLY A 48 -6.76 -0.30 -17.34
N ILE A 49 -5.95 -1.34 -17.40
CA ILE A 49 -6.31 -2.61 -18.03
C ILE A 49 -7.41 -3.38 -17.28
N TYR A 50 -7.60 -3.11 -15.96
CA TYR A 50 -8.62 -3.78 -15.16
C TYR A 50 -10.05 -3.30 -15.45
N TYR A 51 -10.18 -2.10 -16.04
CA TYR A 51 -11.48 -1.48 -16.32
C TYR A 51 -11.71 -1.17 -17.81
N GLY A 52 -10.66 -1.16 -18.61
CA GLY A 52 -10.75 -0.86 -20.04
C GLY A 52 -11.62 -1.86 -20.82
N LYS A 53 -12.21 -1.39 -21.90
CA LYS A 53 -13.04 -2.20 -22.79
C LYS A 53 -12.59 -2.02 -24.24
N PRO A 54 -12.63 -3.06 -25.05
CA PRO A 54 -13.10 -4.41 -24.76
C PRO A 54 -12.12 -5.20 -23.86
N SER A 55 -12.66 -6.12 -23.04
CA SER A 55 -11.94 -7.19 -22.37
C SER A 55 -12.73 -8.45 -22.62
N GLU A 56 -12.29 -9.27 -23.56
CA GLU A 56 -13.07 -10.39 -24.08
C GLU A 56 -12.19 -11.47 -24.73
N ARG A 57 -12.78 -12.66 -24.85
CA ARG A 57 -12.25 -13.74 -25.70
C ARG A 57 -13.17 -13.92 -26.90
N ARG A 58 -12.58 -14.10 -28.07
CA ARG A 58 -13.34 -14.28 -29.32
C ARG A 58 -12.65 -15.28 -30.25
N GLN A 59 -13.39 -15.71 -31.28
CA GLN A 59 -12.84 -16.50 -32.38
C GLN A 59 -12.33 -15.54 -33.45
N GLY A 60 -11.02 -15.52 -33.68
CA GLY A 60 -10.36 -14.77 -34.72
C GLY A 60 -10.11 -15.62 -35.98
N LYS A 61 -9.46 -15.04 -36.98
CA LYS A 61 -9.13 -15.72 -38.24
C LYS A 61 -8.08 -16.82 -38.06
N GLU A 62 -7.17 -16.65 -37.12
CA GLU A 62 -6.06 -17.59 -36.85
C GLU A 62 -6.31 -18.48 -35.62
N GLY A 63 -7.54 -18.51 -35.11
CA GLY A 63 -7.92 -19.28 -33.95
C GLY A 63 -8.49 -18.43 -32.85
N ARG A 64 -8.42 -18.91 -31.62
CA ARG A 64 -8.91 -18.17 -30.42
C ARG A 64 -7.98 -17.01 -30.13
N GLU A 65 -8.56 -15.84 -29.91
CA GLU A 65 -7.85 -14.63 -29.46
C GLU A 65 -8.50 -14.02 -28.21
N ALA A 66 -7.72 -13.26 -27.45
CA ALA A 66 -8.20 -12.48 -26.32
C ALA A 66 -7.66 -11.05 -26.42
N VAL A 67 -8.44 -10.09 -25.96
CA VAL A 67 -8.05 -8.68 -25.90
C VAL A 67 -8.39 -8.11 -24.55
N ASP A 68 -7.47 -7.32 -23.99
CA ASP A 68 -7.66 -6.45 -22.84
C ASP A 68 -7.20 -5.03 -23.22
N THR A 69 -7.98 -4.04 -22.84
CA THR A 69 -7.73 -2.65 -23.23
C THR A 69 -7.25 -1.85 -22.02
N CYS A 70 -6.15 -1.13 -22.18
CA CYS A 70 -5.66 -0.19 -21.17
C CYS A 70 -6.03 1.24 -21.59
N VAL A 71 -6.80 1.94 -20.76
CA VAL A 71 -7.22 3.33 -20.99
C VAL A 71 -7.00 4.13 -19.72
N TYR A 72 -6.41 5.31 -19.88
CA TYR A 72 -6.31 6.35 -18.86
C TYR A 72 -6.69 7.69 -19.44
N THR A 73 -7.44 8.48 -18.68
CA THR A 73 -7.73 9.88 -18.96
C THR A 73 -6.79 10.79 -18.19
N GLU A 74 -6.59 12.01 -18.71
CA GLU A 74 -5.83 13.05 -18.01
C GLU A 74 -6.40 13.32 -16.59
N ALA A 75 -7.72 13.32 -16.45
CA ALA A 75 -8.37 13.55 -15.15
C ALA A 75 -8.02 12.47 -14.11
N GLU A 76 -8.04 11.19 -14.50
CA GLU A 76 -7.68 10.06 -13.61
C GLU A 76 -6.22 10.15 -13.18
N ILE A 77 -5.33 10.44 -14.13
CA ILE A 77 -3.89 10.57 -13.87
C ILE A 77 -3.61 11.78 -12.97
N THR A 78 -4.15 12.95 -13.32
CA THR A 78 -3.93 14.18 -12.55
C THR A 78 -4.38 14.05 -11.11
N ARG A 79 -5.53 13.45 -10.87
CA ARG A 79 -6.13 13.27 -9.55
C ARG A 79 -5.23 12.47 -8.62
N VAL A 80 -4.75 11.31 -9.06
CA VAL A 80 -3.90 10.45 -8.24
C VAL A 80 -2.50 11.05 -8.06
N LEU A 81 -1.95 11.72 -9.07
CA LEU A 81 -0.67 12.39 -8.98
C LEU A 81 -0.71 13.55 -7.98
N ARG A 82 -1.73 14.43 -8.03
CA ARG A 82 -1.87 15.50 -7.05
C ARG A 82 -1.92 14.96 -5.63
N TYR A 83 -2.71 13.91 -5.40
CA TYR A 83 -2.74 13.25 -4.11
C TYR A 83 -1.35 12.74 -3.67
N ALA A 84 -0.60 12.11 -4.58
CA ALA A 84 0.73 11.58 -4.28
C ALA A 84 1.76 12.69 -4.01
N PHE A 85 1.70 13.82 -4.72
CA PHE A 85 2.53 15.00 -4.44
C PHE A 85 2.24 15.59 -3.07
N ASP A 86 0.95 15.77 -2.73
CA ASP A 86 0.54 16.30 -1.41
C ASP A 86 0.96 15.34 -0.28
N LEU A 87 0.84 14.04 -0.49
CA LEU A 87 1.35 13.03 0.45
C LEU A 87 2.87 13.14 0.61
N ALA A 88 3.63 13.31 -0.47
CA ALA A 88 5.08 13.44 -0.41
C ALA A 88 5.51 14.68 0.38
N ARG A 89 4.82 15.83 0.26
CA ARG A 89 5.06 17.04 1.07
C ARG A 89 4.98 16.79 2.56
N ASN A 90 4.03 15.93 2.97
CA ASN A 90 3.82 15.60 4.38
C ASN A 90 4.74 14.46 4.87
N ARG A 91 5.67 14.00 4.01
CA ARG A 91 6.66 12.97 4.33
C ARG A 91 8.08 13.51 4.11
N ARG A 92 8.89 12.83 3.31
CA ARG A 92 10.29 13.22 3.05
C ARG A 92 10.47 14.08 1.78
N SER A 93 9.39 14.62 1.26
CA SER A 93 9.36 15.49 0.07
C SER A 93 10.01 14.85 -1.16
N LYS A 94 9.80 13.55 -1.38
CA LYS A 94 10.27 12.83 -2.56
C LYS A 94 9.16 11.99 -3.19
N LEU A 95 8.96 12.17 -4.50
CA LEU A 95 7.98 11.41 -5.29
C LEU A 95 8.66 10.71 -6.47
N THR A 96 8.47 9.41 -6.57
CA THR A 96 8.88 8.61 -7.73
C THR A 96 7.64 8.17 -8.51
N SER A 97 7.49 8.65 -9.74
CA SER A 97 6.42 8.24 -10.65
C SER A 97 6.87 7.06 -11.50
N VAL A 98 6.10 5.98 -11.49
CA VAL A 98 6.46 4.73 -12.16
C VAL A 98 5.53 4.44 -13.34
N ASP A 99 6.12 4.16 -14.51
CA ASP A 99 5.42 3.98 -15.77
C ASP A 99 6.15 3.00 -16.73
N LYS A 100 5.60 2.80 -17.93
CA LYS A 100 6.23 2.07 -19.05
C LYS A 100 6.25 2.92 -20.32
N ALA A 101 6.66 4.17 -20.21
CA ALA A 101 6.58 5.18 -21.28
C ALA A 101 7.40 4.83 -22.52
N ASN A 102 8.42 3.99 -22.39
CA ASN A 102 9.19 3.51 -23.54
C ASN A 102 8.36 2.62 -24.49
N ILE A 103 7.21 2.07 -24.05
CA ILE A 103 6.36 1.18 -24.84
C ILE A 103 4.92 1.70 -24.96
N LEU A 104 4.26 2.03 -23.81
CA LEU A 104 2.83 2.26 -23.75
C LEU A 104 2.46 3.74 -23.99
N ALA A 105 1.43 3.98 -24.81
CA ALA A 105 0.88 5.31 -25.01
C ALA A 105 0.27 5.89 -23.72
N THR A 106 -0.44 5.07 -22.94
CA THR A 106 -1.00 5.45 -21.63
C THR A 106 0.07 5.90 -20.65
N SER A 107 1.21 5.21 -20.62
CA SER A 107 2.35 5.56 -19.78
C SER A 107 3.09 6.83 -20.27
N ARG A 108 3.11 7.11 -21.57
CA ARG A 108 3.64 8.39 -22.08
C ARG A 108 2.79 9.56 -21.61
N LEU A 109 1.45 9.45 -21.74
CA LEU A 109 0.53 10.45 -21.20
C LEU A 109 0.70 10.64 -19.68
N TRP A 110 0.83 9.52 -18.94
CA TRP A 110 1.10 9.54 -17.49
C TRP A 110 2.36 10.35 -17.18
N ARG A 111 3.47 10.05 -17.85
CA ARG A 111 4.76 10.74 -17.66
C ARG A 111 4.72 12.22 -18.01
N GLU A 112 4.02 12.59 -19.09
CA GLU A 112 3.83 13.97 -19.48
C GLU A 112 3.11 14.75 -18.38
N ILE A 113 1.96 14.26 -17.91
CA ILE A 113 1.18 14.90 -16.85
C ILE A 113 1.97 14.96 -15.54
N ALA A 114 2.66 13.88 -15.16
CA ALA A 114 3.48 13.84 -13.94
C ALA A 114 4.61 14.87 -13.99
N THR A 115 5.27 15.01 -15.14
CA THR A 115 6.34 15.99 -15.35
C THR A 115 5.83 17.43 -15.34
N ASP A 116 4.64 17.67 -15.87
CA ASP A 116 4.02 19.01 -15.84
C ASP A 116 3.58 19.39 -14.43
N LEU A 117 2.94 18.49 -13.71
CA LEU A 117 2.56 18.69 -12.31
C LEU A 117 3.78 18.95 -11.40
N ALA A 118 4.91 18.28 -11.63
CA ALA A 118 6.13 18.50 -10.85
C ALA A 118 6.60 19.96 -10.88
N LYS A 119 6.26 20.74 -11.92
CA LYS A 119 6.57 22.19 -12.00
C LYS A 119 5.79 23.02 -10.97
N GLU A 120 4.61 22.53 -10.54
CA GLU A 120 3.78 23.16 -9.50
C GLU A 120 4.27 22.80 -8.09
N TYR A 121 4.97 21.65 -7.93
CA TYR A 121 5.43 21.06 -6.66
C TYR A 121 6.96 21.17 -6.50
N LYS A 122 7.50 22.38 -6.61
CA LYS A 122 8.96 22.65 -6.59
C LYS A 122 9.65 22.26 -5.27
N ASP A 123 8.90 22.07 -4.22
CA ASP A 123 9.31 21.63 -2.89
C ASP A 123 9.42 20.10 -2.77
N VAL A 124 8.99 19.34 -3.79
CA VAL A 124 9.07 17.89 -3.84
C VAL A 124 10.13 17.45 -4.87
N ALA A 125 11.11 16.68 -4.44
CA ALA A 125 12.06 16.03 -5.34
C ALA A 125 11.33 14.97 -6.19
N PHE A 126 11.28 15.19 -7.50
CA PHE A 126 10.52 14.35 -8.43
C PHE A 126 11.43 13.57 -9.37
N GLU A 127 11.12 12.30 -9.58
CA GLU A 127 11.76 11.46 -10.60
C GLU A 127 10.75 10.54 -11.31
N ASN A 128 11.02 10.24 -12.58
CA ASN A 128 10.32 9.20 -13.33
C ASN A 128 11.17 7.92 -13.38
N GLN A 129 10.56 6.76 -13.14
CA GLN A 129 11.19 5.45 -13.26
C GLN A 129 10.39 4.56 -14.23
N LEU A 130 11.08 3.71 -14.99
CA LEU A 130 10.41 2.62 -15.70
C LEU A 130 10.07 1.50 -14.71
N VAL A 131 8.92 0.86 -14.88
CA VAL A 131 8.42 -0.17 -13.93
C VAL A 131 9.39 -1.35 -13.77
N ASP A 132 10.03 -1.79 -14.83
CA ASP A 132 11.04 -2.86 -14.79
C ASP A 132 12.29 -2.45 -13.99
N SER A 133 12.73 -1.20 -14.13
CA SER A 133 13.80 -0.66 -13.28
C SER A 133 13.36 -0.50 -11.83
N MET A 134 12.11 -0.08 -11.59
CA MET A 134 11.56 0.07 -10.25
C MET A 134 11.51 -1.26 -9.50
N ALA A 135 11.07 -2.35 -10.15
CA ALA A 135 11.09 -3.69 -9.56
C ALA A 135 12.49 -4.08 -9.07
N MET A 136 13.52 -3.86 -9.89
CA MET A 136 14.92 -4.10 -9.46
C MET A 136 15.35 -3.18 -8.31
N HIS A 137 14.95 -1.90 -8.34
CA HIS A 137 15.38 -0.92 -7.34
C HIS A 137 14.72 -1.13 -5.99
N LEU A 138 13.46 -1.58 -5.94
CA LEU A 138 12.80 -1.98 -4.70
C LEU A 138 13.58 -3.07 -3.95
N MET A 139 14.21 -4.00 -4.68
CA MET A 139 15.03 -5.06 -4.06
C MET A 139 16.47 -4.64 -3.76
N ARG A 140 17.01 -3.59 -4.38
CA ARG A 140 18.40 -3.19 -4.25
C ARG A 140 18.64 -1.97 -3.37
N ARG A 141 17.75 -0.99 -3.41
CA ARG A 141 17.86 0.30 -2.72
C ARG A 141 16.52 0.87 -2.29
N PRO A 142 15.64 0.09 -1.60
CA PRO A 142 14.30 0.52 -1.24
C PRO A 142 14.27 1.79 -0.38
N LYS A 143 15.33 2.07 0.37
CA LYS A 143 15.45 3.26 1.23
C LYS A 143 15.52 4.57 0.46
N ASP A 144 15.84 4.53 -0.83
CA ASP A 144 15.92 5.71 -1.67
C ASP A 144 14.53 6.26 -2.04
N PHE A 145 13.47 5.49 -1.82
CA PHE A 145 12.10 5.84 -2.14
C PHE A 145 11.31 6.31 -0.92
N ASP A 146 10.44 7.29 -1.11
CA ASP A 146 9.51 7.80 -0.09
C ASP A 146 8.06 7.55 -0.51
N VAL A 147 7.56 8.32 -1.47
CA VAL A 147 6.27 8.06 -2.11
C VAL A 147 6.50 7.57 -3.53
N VAL A 148 5.87 6.47 -3.87
CA VAL A 148 5.87 5.90 -5.22
C VAL A 148 4.46 5.96 -5.76
N VAL A 149 4.25 6.54 -6.95
CA VAL A 149 2.93 6.60 -7.58
C VAL A 149 2.96 5.87 -8.92
N THR A 150 1.92 5.09 -9.20
CA THR A 150 1.84 4.32 -10.44
C THR A 150 0.41 3.95 -10.80
N GLU A 151 0.24 3.49 -12.04
CA GLU A 151 -1.02 2.99 -12.56
C GLU A 151 -1.44 1.67 -11.88
N ASN A 152 -2.66 1.23 -12.18
CA ASN A 152 -3.37 0.17 -11.48
C ASN A 152 -2.60 -1.17 -11.45
N MET A 153 -2.29 -1.73 -12.62
CA MET A 153 -1.65 -3.04 -12.72
C MET A 153 -0.21 -3.03 -12.18
N PHE A 154 0.57 -1.99 -12.51
CA PHE A 154 1.94 -1.90 -11.99
C PHE A 154 1.96 -1.71 -10.47
N GLY A 155 1.00 -0.94 -9.94
CA GLY A 155 0.84 -0.77 -8.51
C GLY A 155 0.50 -2.06 -7.78
N ASP A 156 -0.30 -2.93 -8.39
CA ASP A 156 -0.61 -4.26 -7.86
C ASP A 156 0.65 -5.11 -7.75
N ILE A 157 1.38 -5.25 -8.85
CA ILE A 157 2.59 -6.09 -8.92
C ILE A 157 3.69 -5.57 -7.99
N LEU A 158 4.01 -4.27 -8.07
CA LEU A 158 5.09 -3.69 -7.27
C LEU A 158 4.82 -3.71 -5.77
N THR A 159 3.56 -3.63 -5.33
CA THR A 159 3.25 -3.69 -3.91
C THR A 159 3.31 -5.11 -3.36
N ASP A 160 2.98 -6.12 -4.14
CA ASP A 160 3.18 -7.51 -3.76
C ASP A 160 4.68 -7.84 -3.65
N GLU A 161 5.50 -7.35 -4.58
CA GLU A 161 6.96 -7.42 -4.49
C GLU A 161 7.49 -6.68 -3.25
N ALA A 162 7.02 -5.46 -3.00
CA ALA A 162 7.42 -4.66 -1.85
C ALA A 162 7.02 -5.28 -0.50
N SER A 163 6.03 -6.19 -0.48
CA SER A 163 5.61 -6.90 0.75
C SER A 163 6.76 -7.70 1.38
N ILE A 164 7.71 -8.16 0.57
CA ILE A 164 8.90 -8.89 1.03
C ILE A 164 9.79 -8.01 1.93
N LEU A 165 9.78 -6.68 1.72
CA LEU A 165 10.54 -5.73 2.55
C LEU A 165 10.04 -5.66 3.99
N ALA A 166 8.73 -5.83 4.20
CA ALA A 166 8.12 -5.81 5.53
C ALA A 166 8.26 -7.13 6.30
N GLY A 167 8.66 -8.20 5.62
CA GLY A 167 8.81 -9.54 6.20
C GLY A 167 7.54 -10.39 6.19
N SER A 168 6.35 -9.82 6.15
CA SER A 168 5.08 -10.54 5.97
C SER A 168 3.99 -9.63 5.44
N MET A 169 3.14 -10.15 4.55
CA MET A 169 1.91 -9.47 4.10
C MET A 169 0.90 -9.27 5.25
N GLY A 170 0.98 -10.06 6.31
CA GLY A 170 0.17 -9.93 7.52
C GLY A 170 0.45 -8.67 8.35
N LEU A 171 1.43 -7.84 7.95
CA LEU A 171 1.75 -6.55 8.54
C LEU A 171 1.35 -5.36 7.66
N LEU A 172 0.84 -5.60 6.47
CA LEU A 172 0.62 -4.55 5.48
C LEU A 172 -0.85 -4.16 5.38
N PRO A 173 -1.22 -2.99 5.94
CA PRO A 173 -2.54 -2.41 5.76
C PRO A 173 -2.67 -1.77 4.39
N SER A 174 -3.88 -1.45 3.99
CA SER A 174 -4.15 -0.55 2.86
C SER A 174 -5.37 0.34 3.10
N ALA A 175 -5.34 1.52 2.47
CA ALA A 175 -6.45 2.45 2.39
C ALA A 175 -6.75 2.76 0.93
N SER A 176 -7.98 2.55 0.50
CA SER A 176 -8.48 2.99 -0.80
C SER A 176 -9.34 4.22 -0.59
N LEU A 177 -8.90 5.39 -1.07
CA LEU A 177 -9.53 6.69 -0.82
C LEU A 177 -10.33 7.18 -2.01
N GLY A 178 -11.50 7.76 -1.74
CA GLY A 178 -12.38 8.39 -2.72
C GLY A 178 -12.19 9.88 -2.86
N GLU A 179 -12.92 10.48 -3.82
CA GLU A 179 -13.02 11.94 -3.95
C GLU A 179 -14.03 12.53 -2.97
N GLU A 180 -15.03 11.75 -2.57
CA GLU A 180 -16.07 12.18 -1.67
C GLU A 180 -15.50 12.52 -0.29
N ILE A 181 -15.96 13.65 0.24
CA ILE A 181 -15.62 14.11 1.58
C ILE A 181 -16.80 13.84 2.51
N ASN A 182 -16.56 13.17 3.61
CA ASN A 182 -17.58 12.86 4.60
C ASN A 182 -17.97 14.10 5.45
N SER A 183 -18.95 13.97 6.32
CA SER A 183 -19.43 15.06 7.18
C SER A 183 -18.39 15.58 8.18
N ALA A 184 -17.31 14.85 8.41
CA ALA A 184 -16.20 15.27 9.28
C ALA A 184 -15.09 16.01 8.50
N GLY A 185 -15.24 16.20 7.18
CA GLY A 185 -14.25 16.90 6.36
C GLY A 185 -13.13 16.02 5.80
N PHE A 186 -13.23 14.70 5.92
CA PHE A 186 -12.22 13.74 5.49
C PHE A 186 -12.71 12.87 4.33
N ARG A 187 -11.80 12.26 3.58
CA ARG A 187 -12.14 11.41 2.43
C ARG A 187 -12.87 10.14 2.88
N VAL A 188 -13.88 9.76 2.12
CA VAL A 188 -14.48 8.42 2.22
C VAL A 188 -13.45 7.40 1.76
N GLY A 189 -13.32 6.28 2.49
CA GLY A 189 -12.33 5.25 2.21
C GLY A 189 -12.81 3.83 2.49
N LEU A 190 -12.10 2.87 1.91
CA LEU A 190 -12.19 1.44 2.19
C LEU A 190 -10.84 0.97 2.71
N TYR A 191 -10.85 0.34 3.86
CA TYR A 191 -9.65 -0.05 4.60
C TYR A 191 -9.61 -1.56 4.76
N GLU A 192 -8.55 -2.18 4.27
CA GLU A 192 -8.40 -3.63 4.29
C GLU A 192 -6.91 -4.04 4.30
N PRO A 193 -6.56 -5.20 4.86
CA PRO A 193 -5.24 -5.79 4.63
C PRO A 193 -4.99 -6.03 3.14
N ILE A 194 -3.71 -6.04 2.72
CA ILE A 194 -3.39 -6.35 1.32
C ILE A 194 -3.53 -7.85 1.00
N HIS A 195 -3.42 -8.72 2.00
CA HIS A 195 -3.52 -10.17 1.82
C HIS A 195 -4.95 -10.63 1.53
N GLY A 196 -5.08 -11.80 0.89
CA GLY A 196 -6.37 -12.44 0.59
C GLY A 196 -7.01 -13.09 1.82
N SER A 197 -8.10 -13.82 1.59
CA SER A 197 -8.93 -14.46 2.63
C SER A 197 -8.34 -15.75 3.23
N ALA A 198 -7.30 -16.33 2.60
CA ALA A 198 -6.60 -17.55 3.04
C ALA A 198 -7.53 -18.67 3.56
N PRO A 199 -8.42 -19.22 2.72
CA PRO A 199 -9.45 -20.17 3.15
C PRO A 199 -8.88 -21.47 3.71
N ASP A 200 -7.63 -21.80 3.37
CA ASP A 200 -6.89 -22.98 3.83
C ASP A 200 -6.57 -22.96 5.34
N ILE A 201 -6.44 -21.77 5.94
CA ILE A 201 -6.20 -21.59 7.39
C ILE A 201 -7.44 -21.14 8.16
N ALA A 202 -8.60 -21.05 7.51
CA ALA A 202 -9.84 -20.64 8.16
C ALA A 202 -10.19 -21.55 9.34
N GLY A 203 -10.51 -20.95 10.50
CA GLY A 203 -10.86 -21.67 11.73
C GLY A 203 -9.69 -22.22 12.52
N ARG A 204 -8.44 -22.10 12.04
CA ARG A 204 -7.25 -22.66 12.72
C ARG A 204 -6.59 -21.72 13.73
N ASP A 205 -7.06 -20.49 13.86
CA ASP A 205 -6.46 -19.44 14.71
C ASP A 205 -4.98 -19.15 14.36
N GLU A 206 -4.61 -19.29 13.07
CA GLU A 206 -3.25 -19.09 12.57
C GLU A 206 -3.02 -17.72 11.91
N ALA A 207 -4.08 -17.05 11.45
CA ALA A 207 -3.97 -15.79 10.73
C ALA A 207 -3.34 -14.68 11.58
N ASN A 208 -2.54 -13.83 10.92
CA ASN A 208 -2.00 -12.62 11.53
C ASN A 208 -3.05 -11.49 11.51
N PRO A 209 -3.51 -10.95 12.65
CA PRO A 209 -4.51 -9.90 12.68
C PRO A 209 -3.93 -8.49 12.53
N LEU A 210 -2.60 -8.32 12.53
CA LEU A 210 -1.95 -7.02 12.65
C LEU A 210 -2.24 -6.11 11.47
N ALA A 211 -2.26 -6.63 10.23
CA ALA A 211 -2.61 -5.83 9.06
C ALA A 211 -4.05 -5.28 9.12
N ALA A 212 -5.02 -6.06 9.65
CA ALA A 212 -6.38 -5.61 9.82
C ALA A 212 -6.48 -4.52 10.91
N ILE A 213 -5.74 -4.67 12.02
CA ILE A 213 -5.66 -3.67 13.10
C ILE A 213 -5.02 -2.37 12.58
N LEU A 214 -3.93 -2.47 11.81
CA LEU A 214 -3.29 -1.31 11.18
C LEU A 214 -4.19 -0.65 10.12
N SER A 215 -5.00 -1.43 9.40
CA SER A 215 -6.01 -0.88 8.49
C SER A 215 -7.08 -0.07 9.23
N ALA A 216 -7.45 -0.48 10.44
CA ALA A 216 -8.33 0.31 11.30
C ALA A 216 -7.66 1.61 11.79
N ALA A 217 -6.36 1.60 12.07
CA ALA A 217 -5.61 2.82 12.35
C ALA A 217 -5.63 3.78 11.16
N MET A 218 -5.41 3.29 9.93
CA MET A 218 -5.54 4.12 8.72
C MET A 218 -6.96 4.70 8.54
N LEU A 219 -8.02 3.97 8.92
CA LEU A 219 -9.39 4.49 8.90
C LEU A 219 -9.55 5.67 9.86
N LEU A 220 -9.02 5.55 11.07
CA LEU A 220 -9.06 6.62 12.08
C LEU A 220 -8.35 7.88 11.58
N ASP A 221 -7.15 7.73 11.02
CA ASP A 221 -6.37 8.86 10.50
C ASP A 221 -7.03 9.49 9.27
N HIS A 222 -7.25 8.69 8.20
CA HIS A 222 -7.61 9.23 6.88
C HIS A 222 -9.10 9.58 6.71
N SER A 223 -10.02 8.88 7.38
CA SER A 223 -11.47 9.12 7.23
C SER A 223 -12.13 9.76 8.44
N LEU A 224 -11.50 9.75 9.62
CA LEU A 224 -12.08 10.31 10.85
C LEU A 224 -11.24 11.45 11.44
N GLY A 225 -10.00 11.68 10.96
CA GLY A 225 -9.09 12.71 11.47
C GLY A 225 -8.60 12.45 12.90
N MET A 226 -8.70 11.21 13.36
CA MET A 226 -8.31 10.75 14.69
C MET A 226 -6.87 10.23 14.67
N ARG A 227 -5.94 11.14 14.35
CA ARG A 227 -4.52 10.79 14.17
C ARG A 227 -3.86 10.28 15.44
N ALA A 228 -4.14 10.94 16.57
CA ALA A 228 -3.55 10.55 17.85
C ALA A 228 -3.96 9.12 18.26
N GLU A 229 -5.22 8.76 18.03
CA GLU A 229 -5.72 7.40 18.29
C GLU A 229 -5.14 6.38 17.32
N ALA A 230 -4.95 6.76 16.05
CA ALA A 230 -4.30 5.90 15.06
C ALA A 230 -2.84 5.60 15.48
N GLU A 231 -2.09 6.61 15.93
CA GLU A 231 -0.71 6.46 16.42
C GLU A 231 -0.64 5.59 17.67
N VAL A 232 -1.64 5.62 18.55
CA VAL A 232 -1.71 4.71 19.71
C VAL A 232 -1.82 3.26 19.24
N ILE A 233 -2.65 2.98 18.22
CA ILE A 233 -2.79 1.63 17.66
C ILE A 233 -1.48 1.17 17.01
N GLU A 234 -0.83 2.03 16.23
CA GLU A 234 0.45 1.72 15.58
C GLU A 234 1.54 1.41 16.63
N ARG A 235 1.68 2.23 17.65
CA ARG A 235 2.60 2.00 18.76
C ARG A 235 2.29 0.71 19.53
N ALA A 236 1.02 0.37 19.72
CA ALA A 236 0.63 -0.88 20.37
C ALA A 236 1.07 -2.09 19.55
N VAL A 237 0.88 -2.07 18.22
CA VAL A 237 1.37 -3.13 17.32
C VAL A 237 2.89 -3.20 17.33
N GLU A 238 3.59 -2.07 17.24
CA GLU A 238 5.05 -2.02 17.28
C GLU A 238 5.59 -2.58 18.59
N SER A 239 4.98 -2.24 19.75
CA SER A 239 5.44 -2.74 21.07
C SER A 239 5.31 -4.25 21.19
N VAL A 240 4.20 -4.84 20.74
CA VAL A 240 3.97 -6.30 20.75
C VAL A 240 5.04 -7.02 19.92
N VAL A 241 5.34 -6.48 18.74
CA VAL A 241 6.38 -7.04 17.87
C VAL A 241 7.77 -6.83 18.46
N HIS A 242 8.05 -5.68 19.08
CA HIS A 242 9.31 -5.37 19.75
C HIS A 242 9.58 -6.30 20.94
N GLU A 243 8.57 -6.63 21.71
CA GLU A 243 8.64 -7.57 22.84
C GLU A 243 8.93 -9.02 22.38
N GLY A 244 8.84 -9.33 21.09
CA GLY A 244 9.19 -10.63 20.53
C GLY A 244 8.00 -11.55 20.25
N TYR A 245 6.75 -11.08 20.43
CA TYR A 245 5.58 -11.87 20.07
C TYR A 245 5.43 -12.00 18.54
N ARG A 246 5.07 -13.20 18.08
CA ARG A 246 4.98 -13.53 16.65
C ARG A 246 3.75 -14.37 16.36
N THR A 247 3.12 -14.10 15.23
CA THR A 247 2.28 -15.10 14.55
C THR A 247 3.15 -15.97 13.66
N LYS A 248 2.61 -17.06 13.17
CA LYS A 248 3.37 -18.08 12.42
C LYS A 248 4.08 -17.52 11.17
N ASP A 249 3.47 -16.58 10.49
CA ASP A 249 3.99 -15.91 9.28
C ASP A 249 5.16 -14.95 9.56
N LEU A 250 5.32 -14.49 10.80
CA LEU A 250 6.42 -13.61 11.23
C LEU A 250 7.70 -14.38 11.63
N GLY A 251 7.73 -15.67 11.39
CA GLY A 251 8.88 -16.51 11.69
C GLY A 251 8.88 -17.07 13.12
N ALA A 252 10.03 -17.63 13.52
CA ALA A 252 10.16 -18.27 14.82
C ALA A 252 10.17 -17.24 15.97
N ALA A 253 9.43 -17.54 17.01
CA ALA A 253 9.41 -16.78 18.25
C ALA A 253 10.12 -17.57 19.37
N ALA A 254 10.51 -16.87 20.45
CA ALA A 254 10.94 -17.52 21.68
C ALA A 254 9.81 -18.38 22.28
N LYS A 255 10.16 -19.34 23.13
CA LYS A 255 9.18 -20.23 23.76
C LYS A 255 8.12 -19.42 24.52
N GLY A 256 6.85 -19.62 24.18
CA GLY A 256 5.71 -18.92 24.78
C GLY A 256 5.34 -17.59 24.10
N MET A 257 6.09 -17.14 23.09
CA MET A 257 5.84 -15.90 22.36
C MET A 257 5.21 -16.15 20.97
N GLN A 258 5.04 -17.40 20.56
CA GLN A 258 4.28 -17.75 19.36
C GLN A 258 2.78 -17.70 19.67
N LEU A 259 2.04 -16.81 19.00
CA LEU A 259 0.62 -16.55 19.27
C LEU A 259 -0.25 -16.90 18.05
N GLY A 260 -1.48 -17.35 18.33
CA GLY A 260 -2.54 -17.42 17.32
C GLY A 260 -3.22 -16.05 17.14
N CYS A 261 -4.13 -15.98 16.17
CA CYS A 261 -4.85 -14.75 15.78
C CYS A 261 -5.56 -14.09 16.98
N LYS A 262 -6.32 -14.89 17.76
CA LYS A 262 -7.09 -14.39 18.90
C LYS A 262 -6.20 -13.87 20.03
N ALA A 263 -5.12 -14.58 20.34
CA ALA A 263 -4.19 -14.19 21.39
C ALA A 263 -3.42 -12.93 21.01
N MET A 264 -2.96 -12.82 19.75
CA MET A 264 -2.30 -11.64 19.22
C MET A 264 -3.21 -10.41 19.27
N GLY A 265 -4.45 -10.52 18.76
CA GLY A 265 -5.42 -9.42 18.80
C GLY A 265 -5.78 -8.97 20.22
N ARG A 266 -5.88 -9.91 21.19
CA ARG A 266 -6.09 -9.58 22.61
C ARG A 266 -4.91 -8.80 23.17
N LEU A 267 -3.69 -9.25 22.90
CA LEU A 267 -2.49 -8.58 23.41
C LEU A 267 -2.36 -7.15 22.87
N VAL A 268 -2.61 -6.94 21.56
CA VAL A 268 -2.61 -5.58 21.01
C VAL A 268 -3.66 -4.70 21.68
N ARG A 269 -4.88 -5.22 21.92
CA ARG A 269 -5.92 -4.48 22.62
C ARG A 269 -5.46 -4.05 24.03
N GLU A 270 -4.86 -4.97 24.80
CA GLU A 270 -4.32 -4.68 26.13
C GLU A 270 -3.22 -3.60 26.08
N ARG A 271 -2.41 -3.56 25.01
CA ARG A 271 -1.43 -2.48 24.81
C ARG A 271 -2.09 -1.15 24.47
N ILE A 272 -3.13 -1.12 23.63
CA ILE A 272 -3.91 0.10 23.34
C ILE A 272 -4.50 0.66 24.63
N GLU A 273 -5.11 -0.17 25.48
CA GLU A 273 -5.70 0.23 26.76
C GLU A 273 -4.64 0.82 27.75
N SER A 274 -3.39 0.39 27.63
CA SER A 274 -2.28 0.88 28.48
C SER A 274 -1.58 2.13 27.96
N LEU A 275 -1.71 2.45 26.67
CA LEU A 275 -1.11 3.62 26.04
C LEU A 275 -2.11 4.78 26.05
N GLN A 276 -1.62 5.99 26.33
CA GLN A 276 -2.39 7.21 26.15
C GLN A 276 -2.02 7.85 24.81
N PRO A 277 -2.96 8.57 24.15
CA PRO A 277 -2.59 9.47 23.06
C PRO A 277 -1.55 10.46 23.53
N GLU A 278 -0.57 10.80 22.70
CA GLU A 278 0.34 11.89 23.02
C GLU A 278 -0.46 13.19 23.03
N SER A 279 -0.34 13.95 24.12
CA SER A 279 -0.95 15.30 24.18
C SER A 279 -0.20 16.21 23.23
N GLU A 280 -0.92 16.80 22.27
CA GLU A 280 -0.41 17.86 21.39
C GLU A 280 0.13 19.07 22.18
#